data_c70f472686c252259ac01e7209fd669b
#
_entry.id   c70f472686c252259ac01e7209fd669b
#
_cell.length_a   1.000
_cell.length_b   1.000
_cell.length_c   1.000
_cell.angle_alpha   90.00
_cell.angle_beta   90.00
_cell.angle_gamma   90.00
#
_symmetry.space_group_name_H-M   'P 1'
#
loop_
_entity.id
_entity.type
_entity.pdbx_description
1 polymer ?
#
loop_
_entity_poly.entity_id
_entity_poly.type
_entity_poly.pdbx_seq_one_letter_code
_entity_poly.pdbx_strand_id
1 'polypeptide(L)'
;MGTGGGLLQLVARGKQDIFLTGNPQITWFKMVYRRYTNFAIESMPMYFDGDPDFGKRLTCLIPRRGDLLGPVFLEVTLPALTLAGGVDPVSYVNSIGHALIEEISIEIGEQEIDKQTGEWMEIWSNLTTTEDQKFGFYDMIGKTDGYMPPTIYGPIKLYIPLRFWFCKNPGLYLPLLALQYHPIRINITLRSLQKLFYTTELVANCDTLAVNPAKITNMQLWGDYVYLDIEERRRFVSNSHEYLIEQIQYTPSIGLPESASQFQCRVEFNHPIREFIFVLQRNVMESYHEWFNYSSLPISEVGIRRDLLSSAILQLDGQDRFQERDAGYFRLVQPWQRHTVIPNEDFIYLYSFALRPEDLQPTGSMNASRIDSIVWQLTTNQTTVPPRGNCVTRIYATNHNVLRVVDGFGGLLFTI
;
A
#
# COMPACT_ATOMS: atom_id res chain seq x y z
N MET A 1 -30.91 53.67 13.44
CA MET A 1 -30.40 53.72 14.82
C MET A 1 -29.22 52.77 14.91
N GLY A 2 -28.06 53.33 15.19
CA GLY A 2 -26.80 52.65 15.13
C GLY A 2 -26.65 51.54 16.14
N THR A 3 -26.23 50.46 15.65
CA THR A 3 -25.84 49.24 16.32
C THR A 3 -24.46 49.44 16.96
N GLY A 4 -24.37 50.07 18.12
CA GLY A 4 -23.08 50.22 18.84
C GLY A 4 -22.48 48.91 19.37
N GLY A 5 -23.22 47.80 19.24
CA GLY A 5 -22.78 46.49 19.73
C GLY A 5 -21.54 45.94 19.07
N GLY A 6 -21.35 46.14 17.74
CA GLY A 6 -20.17 45.73 17.04
C GLY A 6 -18.89 46.49 17.43
N LEU A 7 -19.04 47.79 17.67
CA LEU A 7 -17.95 48.63 18.20
C LEU A 7 -17.61 48.27 19.65
N LEU A 8 -18.60 47.95 20.44
CA LEU A 8 -18.40 47.50 21.82
C LEU A 8 -17.63 46.18 21.86
N GLN A 9 -17.93 45.24 20.97
CA GLN A 9 -17.18 43.96 20.82
C GLN A 9 -15.72 44.21 20.51
N LEU A 10 -15.38 45.17 19.64
CA LEU A 10 -13.98 45.48 19.29
C LEU A 10 -13.20 46.12 20.45
N VAL A 11 -13.88 46.88 21.32
CA VAL A 11 -13.28 47.56 22.49
C VAL A 11 -13.19 46.63 23.69
N ALA A 12 -14.14 45.69 23.83
CA ALA A 12 -14.21 44.76 24.95
C ALA A 12 -13.14 43.65 24.81
N ARG A 13 -11.88 44.00 25.10
CA ARG A 13 -10.72 43.07 25.08
C ARG A 13 -10.20 42.85 26.50
N GLY A 14 -10.04 41.57 26.88
CA GLY A 14 -9.40 41.16 28.11
C GLY A 14 -8.00 40.59 27.87
N LYS A 15 -7.30 40.21 28.94
CA LYS A 15 -5.97 39.59 28.85
C LYS A 15 -5.96 38.28 28.07
N GLN A 16 -7.07 37.56 28.05
CA GLN A 16 -7.22 36.28 27.31
C GLN A 16 -7.28 36.49 25.80
N ASP A 17 -7.91 37.60 25.35
CA ASP A 17 -8.04 37.88 23.90
C ASP A 17 -6.72 38.21 23.25
N ILE A 18 -5.72 38.64 24.01
CA ILE A 18 -4.36 38.91 23.51
C ILE A 18 -3.69 37.64 22.94
N PHE A 19 -3.97 36.47 23.51
CA PHE A 19 -3.44 35.20 23.00
C PHE A 19 -4.00 34.85 21.60
N LEU A 20 -5.19 35.31 21.26
CA LEU A 20 -5.84 35.04 19.98
C LEU A 20 -5.64 36.16 18.95
N THR A 21 -5.65 37.43 19.41
CA THR A 21 -5.66 38.61 18.53
C THR A 21 -4.41 39.48 18.66
N GLY A 22 -3.46 39.12 19.52
CA GLY A 22 -2.16 39.79 19.64
C GLY A 22 -1.20 39.40 18.52
N ASN A 23 -0.52 40.39 17.90
CA ASN A 23 0.38 40.18 16.76
C ASN A 23 -0.26 39.34 15.65
N PRO A 24 -1.37 39.79 15.04
CA PRO A 24 -2.09 39.01 14.05
C PRO A 24 -1.25 38.69 12.84
N GLN A 25 -1.31 37.45 12.36
CA GLN A 25 -0.58 36.94 11.17
C GLN A 25 -1.44 37.00 9.91
N ILE A 26 -2.78 36.98 10.06
CA ILE A 26 -3.74 36.93 8.96
C ILE A 26 -4.90 37.89 9.21
N THR A 27 -5.60 38.29 8.16
CA THR A 27 -6.94 38.86 8.20
C THR A 27 -7.90 37.96 7.44
N TRP A 28 -9.12 37.77 7.95
CA TRP A 28 -10.14 36.98 7.28
C TRP A 28 -10.82 37.72 6.12
N PHE A 29 -10.61 39.03 6.01
CA PHE A 29 -11.32 39.90 5.05
C PHE A 29 -10.51 40.18 3.78
N LYS A 30 -9.32 39.56 3.65
CA LYS A 30 -8.50 39.62 2.44
C LYS A 30 -7.83 38.28 2.24
N MET A 31 -8.17 37.62 1.15
CA MET A 31 -7.51 36.38 0.77
C MET A 31 -6.06 36.67 0.32
N VAL A 32 -5.12 35.96 0.94
CA VAL A 32 -3.71 36.01 0.55
C VAL A 32 -3.43 34.74 -0.27
N TYR A 33 -2.89 34.94 -1.48
CA TYR A 33 -2.44 33.85 -2.34
C TYR A 33 -0.92 33.82 -2.41
N ARG A 34 -0.38 32.62 -2.56
CA ARG A 34 1.06 32.39 -2.80
C ARG A 34 1.30 32.20 -4.29
N ARG A 35 2.29 32.89 -4.83
CA ARG A 35 2.74 32.68 -6.21
C ARG A 35 3.53 31.40 -6.30
N TYR A 36 3.35 30.65 -7.38
CA TYR A 36 4.03 29.37 -7.65
C TYR A 36 4.79 29.45 -8.97
N THR A 37 5.75 28.54 -9.16
CA THR A 37 6.50 28.36 -10.42
C THR A 37 5.57 27.78 -11.48
N ASN A 38 5.72 28.24 -12.73
CA ASN A 38 4.90 27.73 -13.83
C ASN A 38 5.31 26.31 -14.19
N PHE A 39 4.34 25.42 -14.40
CA PHE A 39 4.57 24.04 -14.80
C PHE A 39 3.44 23.52 -15.69
N ALA A 40 3.69 22.42 -16.41
CA ALA A 40 2.68 21.68 -17.15
C ALA A 40 2.79 20.19 -16.82
N ILE A 41 1.65 19.48 -16.86
CA ILE A 41 1.58 18.03 -16.61
C ILE A 41 0.96 17.37 -17.83
N GLU A 42 1.57 16.27 -18.28
CA GLU A 42 1.07 15.46 -19.38
C GLU A 42 1.14 13.98 -19.00
N SER A 43 0.02 13.26 -19.13
CA SER A 43 -0.02 11.82 -18.89
C SER A 43 0.40 11.07 -20.15
N MET A 44 1.43 10.23 -20.04
CA MET A 44 2.00 9.50 -21.18
C MET A 44 2.12 8.00 -20.92
N PRO A 45 1.88 7.16 -21.95
CA PRO A 45 2.06 5.74 -21.85
C PRO A 45 3.54 5.34 -21.86
N MET A 46 3.84 4.30 -21.09
CA MET A 46 5.13 3.61 -21.02
C MET A 46 4.89 2.13 -21.27
N TYR A 47 5.74 1.52 -22.08
CA TYR A 47 5.56 0.14 -22.54
C TYR A 47 6.56 -0.81 -21.88
N PHE A 48 6.12 -2.03 -21.67
CA PHE A 48 6.95 -3.11 -21.17
C PHE A 48 7.83 -3.69 -22.29
N ASP A 49 8.98 -4.19 -21.90
CA ASP A 49 9.86 -4.96 -22.77
C ASP A 49 9.27 -6.38 -22.92
N GLY A 50 8.91 -6.75 -24.16
CA GLY A 50 8.28 -8.03 -24.49
C GLY A 50 6.75 -8.03 -24.41
N ASP A 51 6.15 -9.19 -24.66
CA ASP A 51 4.70 -9.37 -24.66
C ASP A 51 4.19 -9.63 -23.24
N PRO A 52 3.34 -8.73 -22.67
CA PRO A 52 2.73 -8.94 -21.37
C PRO A 52 1.81 -10.16 -21.36
N ASP A 53 1.98 -11.04 -20.37
CA ASP A 53 1.12 -12.19 -20.17
C ASP A 53 1.14 -12.63 -18.70
N PHE A 54 0.16 -13.44 -18.31
CA PHE A 54 0.08 -14.02 -16.98
C PHE A 54 1.32 -14.87 -16.64
N GLY A 55 1.75 -14.81 -15.38
CA GLY A 55 2.90 -15.57 -14.87
C GLY A 55 4.26 -15.08 -15.36
N LYS A 56 4.34 -13.94 -16.05
CA LYS A 56 5.60 -13.39 -16.54
C LYS A 56 6.13 -12.27 -15.64
N ARG A 57 7.45 -12.15 -15.64
CA ARG A 57 8.15 -10.97 -15.15
C ARG A 57 8.37 -10.01 -16.31
N LEU A 58 8.00 -8.77 -16.15
CA LEU A 58 8.04 -7.71 -17.14
C LEU A 58 8.84 -6.53 -16.60
N THR A 59 9.61 -5.90 -17.46
CA THR A 59 10.39 -4.70 -17.15
C THR A 59 9.92 -3.55 -18.02
N CYS A 60 9.71 -2.40 -17.41
CA CYS A 60 9.44 -1.14 -18.12
C CYS A 60 10.56 -0.15 -17.83
N LEU A 61 11.29 0.23 -18.86
CA LEU A 61 12.25 1.32 -18.80
C LEU A 61 11.48 2.65 -18.87
N ILE A 62 11.64 3.49 -17.85
CA ILE A 62 10.98 4.81 -17.81
C ILE A 62 11.64 5.74 -18.81
N PRO A 63 10.91 6.18 -19.86
CA PRO A 63 11.47 7.11 -20.84
C PRO A 63 11.58 8.53 -20.23
N ARG A 64 12.65 9.22 -20.59
CA ARG A 64 12.90 10.61 -20.14
C ARG A 64 12.20 11.60 -21.05
N ARG A 65 10.88 11.69 -20.94
CA ARG A 65 10.06 12.60 -21.78
C ARG A 65 9.83 13.95 -21.12
N GLY A 66 9.74 13.99 -19.77
CA GLY A 66 9.56 15.21 -18.97
C GLY A 66 10.71 15.47 -18.01
N ASP A 67 10.60 16.50 -17.20
CA ASP A 67 11.58 16.88 -16.20
C ASP A 67 11.44 16.08 -14.91
N LEU A 68 10.19 15.83 -14.50
CA LEU A 68 9.84 14.99 -13.34
C LEU A 68 8.82 13.92 -13.75
N LEU A 69 8.80 12.82 -13.02
CA LEU A 69 7.76 11.80 -13.11
C LEU A 69 6.96 11.78 -11.81
N GLY A 70 5.66 11.97 -11.94
CA GLY A 70 4.67 11.93 -10.87
C GLY A 70 4.00 10.57 -10.72
N PRO A 71 2.71 10.53 -10.37
CA PRO A 71 1.98 9.28 -10.18
C PRO A 71 2.01 8.37 -11.40
N VAL A 72 2.13 7.07 -11.13
CA VAL A 72 2.10 6.03 -12.15
C VAL A 72 0.99 5.05 -11.84
N PHE A 73 0.25 4.63 -12.85
CA PHE A 73 -0.74 3.57 -12.74
C PHE A 73 -0.58 2.54 -13.86
N LEU A 74 -0.96 1.31 -13.56
CA LEU A 74 -0.98 0.22 -14.53
C LEU A 74 -2.38 0.13 -15.16
N GLU A 75 -2.46 0.29 -16.46
CA GLU A 75 -3.64 0.00 -17.26
C GLU A 75 -3.53 -1.41 -17.83
N VAL A 76 -4.50 -2.26 -17.55
CA VAL A 76 -4.54 -3.61 -18.05
C VAL A 76 -5.95 -4.00 -18.48
N THR A 77 -6.05 -4.70 -19.63
CA THR A 77 -7.31 -5.27 -20.10
C THR A 77 -7.20 -6.80 -20.03
N LEU A 78 -7.95 -7.37 -19.09
CA LEU A 78 -8.03 -8.80 -18.89
C LEU A 78 -9.05 -9.44 -19.83
N PRO A 79 -8.79 -10.65 -20.36
CA PRO A 79 -9.70 -11.37 -21.23
C PRO A 79 -10.91 -11.94 -20.47
N ALA A 80 -11.92 -12.38 -21.21
CA ALA A 80 -12.99 -13.21 -20.64
C ALA A 80 -12.46 -14.57 -20.20
N LEU A 81 -12.98 -15.10 -19.08
CA LEU A 81 -12.61 -16.41 -18.57
C LEU A 81 -13.60 -17.49 -19.00
N THR A 82 -13.06 -18.68 -19.27
CA THR A 82 -13.85 -19.91 -19.52
C THR A 82 -13.14 -21.10 -18.90
N LEU A 83 -13.89 -22.01 -18.27
CA LEU A 83 -13.34 -23.27 -17.74
C LEU A 83 -13.04 -24.25 -18.88
N ALA A 84 -12.01 -25.05 -18.70
CA ALA A 84 -11.68 -26.15 -19.58
C ALA A 84 -12.69 -27.30 -19.39
N GLY A 85 -13.63 -27.45 -20.34
CA GLY A 85 -14.61 -28.53 -20.33
C GLY A 85 -15.84 -28.36 -19.44
N GLY A 86 -16.04 -27.17 -18.86
CA GLY A 86 -17.14 -26.88 -17.93
C GLY A 86 -18.15 -25.85 -18.45
N VAL A 87 -19.35 -25.92 -17.87
CA VAL A 87 -20.45 -24.96 -18.08
C VAL A 87 -20.57 -23.99 -16.90
N ASP A 88 -19.69 -24.15 -15.89
CA ASP A 88 -19.79 -23.45 -14.62
C ASP A 88 -19.38 -22.00 -14.73
N PRO A 89 -20.06 -21.10 -14.04
CA PRO A 89 -19.72 -19.69 -14.04
C PRO A 89 -18.37 -19.48 -13.36
N VAL A 90 -17.41 -18.94 -14.09
CA VAL A 90 -16.08 -18.54 -13.60
C VAL A 90 -15.99 -17.04 -13.61
N SER A 91 -15.49 -16.47 -12.52
CA SER A 91 -15.17 -15.04 -12.43
C SER A 91 -13.73 -14.83 -11.97
N TYR A 92 -13.22 -13.62 -12.16
CA TYR A 92 -11.96 -13.22 -11.56
C TYR A 92 -12.11 -13.13 -10.03
N VAL A 93 -11.00 -13.37 -9.32
CA VAL A 93 -10.92 -13.19 -7.85
C VAL A 93 -11.23 -11.75 -7.45
N ASN A 94 -11.65 -11.53 -6.21
CA ASN A 94 -11.88 -10.20 -5.69
C ASN A 94 -10.57 -9.39 -5.64
N SER A 95 -10.64 -8.07 -5.86
CA SER A 95 -9.46 -7.19 -5.98
C SER A 95 -8.48 -7.70 -7.04
N ILE A 96 -8.99 -8.12 -8.19
CA ILE A 96 -8.18 -8.74 -9.26
C ILE A 96 -6.98 -7.87 -9.66
N GLY A 97 -7.09 -6.54 -9.62
CA GLY A 97 -6.00 -5.63 -9.92
C GLY A 97 -4.80 -5.83 -8.99
N HIS A 98 -5.02 -5.95 -7.69
CA HIS A 98 -3.96 -6.23 -6.74
C HIS A 98 -3.54 -7.70 -6.75
N ALA A 99 -4.49 -8.63 -6.92
CA ALA A 99 -4.20 -10.05 -7.00
C ALA A 99 -3.35 -10.42 -8.23
N LEU A 100 -3.50 -9.70 -9.34
CA LEU A 100 -2.71 -9.89 -10.57
C LEU A 100 -1.23 -9.65 -10.33
N ILE A 101 -0.88 -8.67 -9.51
CA ILE A 101 0.50 -8.30 -9.21
C ILE A 101 1.01 -9.18 -8.06
N GLU A 102 1.95 -10.07 -8.35
CA GLU A 102 2.65 -10.82 -7.32
C GLU A 102 3.67 -9.94 -6.60
N GLU A 103 4.47 -9.23 -7.39
CA GLU A 103 5.53 -8.35 -6.91
C GLU A 103 5.76 -7.21 -7.89
N ILE A 104 6.05 -6.04 -7.38
CA ILE A 104 6.47 -4.89 -8.16
C ILE A 104 7.63 -4.19 -7.47
N SER A 105 8.68 -3.86 -8.23
CA SER A 105 9.84 -3.12 -7.72
C SER A 105 10.24 -1.98 -8.63
N ILE A 106 10.93 -1.00 -8.04
CA ILE A 106 11.56 0.10 -8.77
C ILE A 106 13.06 0.07 -8.55
N GLU A 107 13.80 0.17 -9.65
CA GLU A 107 15.26 0.20 -9.69
C GLU A 107 15.75 1.53 -10.27
N ILE A 108 16.81 2.07 -9.67
CA ILE A 108 17.53 3.24 -10.18
C ILE A 108 19.00 2.83 -10.33
N GLY A 109 19.51 2.78 -11.57
CA GLY A 109 20.90 2.41 -11.84
C GLY A 109 21.28 1.03 -11.32
N GLU A 110 20.42 0.02 -11.48
CA GLU A 110 20.61 -1.38 -11.01
C GLU A 110 20.47 -1.59 -9.48
N GLN A 111 20.24 -0.53 -8.72
CA GLN A 111 19.89 -0.64 -7.31
C GLN A 111 18.36 -0.70 -7.14
N GLU A 112 17.85 -1.76 -6.51
CA GLU A 112 16.45 -1.84 -6.09
C GLU A 112 16.23 -0.82 -4.97
N ILE A 113 15.29 0.11 -5.19
CA ILE A 113 15.00 1.18 -4.23
C ILE A 113 13.83 0.79 -3.34
N ASP A 114 12.75 0.27 -3.92
CA ASP A 114 11.58 -0.16 -3.18
C ASP A 114 10.93 -1.35 -3.89
N LYS A 115 10.33 -2.23 -3.10
CA LYS A 115 9.70 -3.46 -3.54
C LYS A 115 8.40 -3.67 -2.79
N GLN A 116 7.32 -3.92 -3.52
CA GLN A 116 5.99 -4.06 -2.98
C GLN A 116 5.32 -5.32 -3.52
N THR A 117 4.36 -5.84 -2.78
CA THR A 117 3.52 -6.97 -3.20
C THR A 117 2.09 -6.51 -3.45
N GLY A 118 1.32 -7.25 -4.26
CA GLY A 118 -0.11 -6.97 -4.43
C GLY A 118 -0.88 -7.03 -3.11
N GLU A 119 -0.46 -7.90 -2.19
CA GLU A 119 -1.04 -7.96 -0.84
C GLU A 119 -0.81 -6.68 -0.05
N TRP A 120 0.41 -6.13 -0.09
CA TRP A 120 0.68 -4.83 0.52
C TRP A 120 -0.19 -3.72 -0.06
N MET A 121 -0.35 -3.68 -1.38
CA MET A 121 -1.19 -2.68 -2.05
C MET A 121 -2.65 -2.77 -1.57
N GLU A 122 -3.16 -3.98 -1.36
CA GLU A 122 -4.50 -4.22 -0.83
C GLU A 122 -4.62 -3.78 0.63
N ILE A 123 -3.70 -4.21 1.50
CA ILE A 123 -3.67 -3.82 2.91
C ILE A 123 -3.64 -2.31 3.07
N TRP A 124 -2.73 -1.65 2.35
CA TRP A 124 -2.57 -0.20 2.42
C TRP A 124 -3.81 0.54 1.92
N SER A 125 -4.46 0.06 0.86
CA SER A 125 -5.68 0.68 0.36
C SER A 125 -6.84 0.56 1.36
N ASN A 126 -6.97 -0.55 2.07
CA ASN A 126 -7.99 -0.74 3.10
C ASN A 126 -7.79 0.16 4.33
N LEU A 127 -6.55 0.58 4.61
CA LEU A 127 -6.22 1.49 5.72
C LEU A 127 -6.36 2.97 5.35
N THR A 128 -6.21 3.34 4.07
CA THR A 128 -6.05 4.74 3.66
C THR A 128 -7.14 5.27 2.73
N THR A 129 -7.91 4.40 2.06
CA THR A 129 -8.95 4.84 1.13
C THR A 129 -10.21 5.22 1.89
N THR A 130 -10.61 6.50 1.80
CA THR A 130 -11.82 7.01 2.46
C THR A 130 -13.10 6.44 1.84
N GLU A 131 -14.20 6.40 2.60
CA GLU A 131 -15.50 5.89 2.12
C GLU A 131 -15.98 6.63 0.86
N ASP A 132 -15.71 7.91 0.72
CA ASP A 132 -16.11 8.71 -0.44
C ASP A 132 -15.38 8.27 -1.73
N GLN A 133 -14.18 7.74 -1.61
CA GLN A 133 -13.36 7.27 -2.74
C GLN A 133 -13.49 5.77 -2.98
N LYS A 134 -14.01 5.03 -2.01
CA LYS A 134 -14.01 3.57 -1.93
C LYS A 134 -14.60 2.91 -3.18
N PHE A 135 -15.81 3.29 -3.56
CA PHE A 135 -16.50 2.66 -4.71
C PHE A 135 -15.76 2.91 -6.03
N GLY A 136 -15.35 4.17 -6.28
CA GLY A 136 -14.58 4.48 -7.50
C GLY A 136 -13.24 3.75 -7.54
N PHE A 137 -12.55 3.64 -6.41
CA PHE A 137 -11.31 2.88 -6.31
C PHE A 137 -11.55 1.38 -6.52
N TYR A 138 -12.64 0.83 -6.00
CA TYR A 138 -13.00 -0.56 -6.20
C TYR A 138 -13.27 -0.90 -7.67
N ASP A 139 -13.95 -0.01 -8.41
CA ASP A 139 -14.14 -0.17 -9.85
C ASP A 139 -12.79 -0.15 -10.60
N MET A 140 -11.83 0.68 -10.17
CA MET A 140 -10.50 0.73 -10.79
C MET A 140 -9.73 -0.59 -10.67
N ILE A 141 -9.82 -1.29 -9.54
CA ILE A 141 -9.06 -2.50 -9.25
C ILE A 141 -9.87 -3.79 -9.40
N GLY A 142 -11.17 -3.70 -9.75
CA GLY A 142 -12.06 -4.86 -9.86
C GLY A 142 -12.35 -5.50 -8.50
N LYS A 143 -12.64 -4.69 -7.48
CA LYS A 143 -13.01 -5.12 -6.13
C LYS A 143 -14.51 -4.92 -5.90
N THR A 144 -15.11 -5.83 -5.14
CA THR A 144 -16.46 -5.65 -4.59
C THR A 144 -16.39 -5.43 -3.10
N ASP A 145 -17.40 -4.82 -2.53
CA ASP A 145 -17.52 -4.69 -1.09
C ASP A 145 -17.72 -6.05 -0.45
N GLY A 146 -17.00 -6.32 0.61
CA GLY A 146 -16.97 -7.64 1.26
C GLY A 146 -16.04 -8.64 0.55
N TYR A 147 -16.22 -9.92 0.86
CA TYR A 147 -15.34 -11.01 0.39
C TYR A 147 -15.76 -11.65 -0.93
N MET A 148 -17.03 -11.47 -1.33
CA MET A 148 -17.54 -12.09 -2.57
C MET A 148 -16.85 -11.49 -3.80
N PRO A 149 -16.31 -12.31 -4.70
CA PRO A 149 -15.73 -11.80 -5.93
C PRO A 149 -16.79 -11.20 -6.84
N PRO A 150 -16.43 -10.22 -7.67
CA PRO A 150 -17.33 -9.66 -8.65
C PRO A 150 -17.72 -10.71 -9.69
N THR A 151 -18.98 -10.67 -10.15
CA THR A 151 -19.46 -11.56 -11.22
C THR A 151 -19.02 -10.99 -12.58
N ILE A 152 -17.75 -11.21 -12.96
CA ILE A 152 -17.18 -10.70 -14.19
C ILE A 152 -16.95 -11.85 -15.16
N TYR A 153 -17.74 -11.92 -16.20
CA TYR A 153 -17.65 -12.95 -17.24
C TYR A 153 -16.99 -12.45 -18.53
N GLY A 154 -16.95 -11.14 -18.75
CA GLY A 154 -16.41 -10.51 -19.95
C GLY A 154 -15.02 -9.92 -19.74
N PRO A 155 -14.41 -9.35 -20.79
CA PRO A 155 -13.18 -8.61 -20.66
C PRO A 155 -13.37 -7.41 -19.74
N ILE A 156 -12.41 -7.20 -18.83
CA ILE A 156 -12.41 -6.09 -17.88
C ILE A 156 -11.17 -5.21 -18.08
N LYS A 157 -11.36 -3.90 -18.08
CA LYS A 157 -10.28 -2.92 -18.10
C LYS A 157 -10.06 -2.37 -16.69
N LEU A 158 -8.85 -2.46 -16.19
CA LEU A 158 -8.46 -2.07 -14.85
C LEU A 158 -7.44 -0.93 -14.89
N TYR A 159 -7.47 -0.11 -13.84
CA TYR A 159 -6.54 1.00 -13.61
C TYR A 159 -5.97 0.87 -12.20
N ILE A 160 -4.76 0.33 -12.08
CA ILE A 160 -4.15 -0.01 -10.79
C ILE A 160 -3.11 1.05 -10.43
N PRO A 161 -3.39 1.96 -9.47
CA PRO A 161 -2.44 2.97 -9.05
C PRO A 161 -1.29 2.33 -8.26
N LEU A 162 -0.05 2.67 -8.63
CA LEU A 162 1.13 2.22 -7.90
C LEU A 162 1.35 3.03 -6.63
N ARG A 163 1.88 2.39 -5.59
CA ARG A 163 1.99 2.95 -4.24
C ARG A 163 3.41 3.36 -3.85
N PHE A 164 4.31 3.60 -4.82
CA PHE A 164 5.65 4.10 -4.54
C PHE A 164 5.63 5.50 -3.92
N TRP A 165 6.70 5.88 -3.22
CA TRP A 165 6.84 7.16 -2.53
C TRP A 165 6.55 8.37 -3.42
N PHE A 166 7.04 8.35 -4.67
CA PHE A 166 6.87 9.45 -5.62
C PHE A 166 5.45 9.57 -6.18
N CYS A 167 4.62 8.54 -6.04
CA CYS A 167 3.21 8.58 -6.43
C CYS A 167 2.32 9.31 -5.40
N LYS A 168 2.83 9.55 -4.18
CA LYS A 168 2.01 10.05 -3.06
C LYS A 168 1.94 11.57 -2.99
N ASN A 169 3.01 12.27 -3.37
CA ASN A 169 3.09 13.72 -3.21
C ASN A 169 3.93 14.38 -4.31
N PRO A 170 3.49 15.55 -4.85
CA PRO A 170 4.26 16.28 -5.85
C PRO A 170 5.70 16.65 -5.44
N GLY A 171 5.93 16.90 -4.16
CA GLY A 171 7.27 17.20 -3.64
C GLY A 171 8.25 16.02 -3.64
N LEU A 172 7.77 14.81 -3.93
CA LEU A 172 8.57 13.58 -4.00
C LEU A 172 8.66 12.99 -5.41
N TYR A 173 8.20 13.71 -6.42
CA TYR A 173 8.28 13.26 -7.81
C TYR A 173 9.71 12.93 -8.21
N LEU A 174 9.88 11.89 -9.03
CA LEU A 174 11.19 11.45 -9.49
C LEU A 174 11.84 12.50 -10.42
N PRO A 175 13.01 13.05 -10.05
CA PRO A 175 13.68 14.07 -10.84
C PRO A 175 14.41 13.44 -12.03
N LEU A 176 13.71 13.15 -13.13
CA LEU A 176 14.30 12.56 -14.33
C LEU A 176 15.42 13.42 -14.91
N LEU A 177 15.26 14.74 -14.78
CA LEU A 177 16.24 15.71 -15.24
C LEU A 177 17.56 15.62 -14.48
N ALA A 178 17.51 15.31 -13.19
CA ALA A 178 18.70 15.15 -12.35
C ALA A 178 19.31 13.74 -12.44
N LEU A 179 18.54 12.71 -12.81
CA LEU A 179 18.98 11.31 -12.92
C LEU A 179 19.50 10.99 -14.33
N GLN A 180 20.56 11.67 -14.79
CA GLN A 180 21.00 11.58 -16.18
C GLN A 180 21.65 10.27 -16.57
N TYR A 181 22.39 9.65 -15.65
CA TYR A 181 23.23 8.47 -15.94
C TYR A 181 22.60 7.16 -15.48
N HIS A 182 21.69 7.20 -14.51
CA HIS A 182 21.03 6.01 -14.00
C HIS A 182 19.67 5.79 -14.69
N PRO A 183 19.50 4.68 -15.42
CA PRO A 183 18.18 4.30 -15.93
C PRO A 183 17.24 3.97 -14.75
N ILE A 184 15.97 4.28 -14.91
CA ILE A 184 14.93 3.93 -13.96
C ILE A 184 14.09 2.82 -14.59
N ARG A 185 13.92 1.72 -13.87
CA ARG A 185 13.12 0.57 -14.32
C ARG A 185 12.05 0.25 -13.30
N ILE A 186 10.88 -0.09 -13.79
CA ILE A 186 9.81 -0.71 -13.00
C ILE A 186 9.69 -2.14 -13.45
N ASN A 187 9.90 -3.08 -12.52
CA ASN A 187 9.75 -4.50 -12.75
C ASN A 187 8.44 -4.96 -12.12
N ILE A 188 7.64 -5.73 -12.85
CA ILE A 188 6.39 -6.30 -12.39
C ILE A 188 6.41 -7.80 -12.65
N THR A 189 6.14 -8.58 -11.61
CA THR A 189 5.89 -10.02 -11.72
C THR A 189 4.40 -10.26 -11.62
N LEU A 190 3.82 -10.87 -12.64
CA LEU A 190 2.40 -11.18 -12.70
C LEU A 190 2.14 -12.60 -12.18
N ARG A 191 1.04 -12.76 -11.46
CA ARG A 191 0.57 -14.08 -11.01
C ARG A 191 0.01 -14.88 -12.18
N SER A 192 0.13 -16.20 -12.13
CA SER A 192 -0.39 -17.09 -13.16
C SER A 192 -1.93 -17.05 -13.23
N LEU A 193 -2.49 -17.20 -14.45
CA LEU A 193 -3.95 -17.17 -14.66
C LEU A 193 -4.67 -18.23 -13.81
N GLN A 194 -4.05 -19.39 -13.60
CA GLN A 194 -4.62 -20.49 -12.80
C GLN A 194 -4.88 -20.13 -11.35
N LYS A 195 -4.27 -19.08 -10.84
CA LYS A 195 -4.44 -18.57 -9.47
C LYS A 195 -5.32 -17.31 -9.37
N LEU A 196 -5.93 -16.87 -10.48
CA LEU A 196 -6.65 -15.59 -10.56
C LEU A 196 -8.16 -15.75 -10.83
N PHE A 197 -8.70 -16.95 -10.77
CA PHE A 197 -10.11 -17.19 -10.96
C PHE A 197 -10.78 -17.76 -9.71
N TYR A 198 -12.10 -17.57 -9.65
CA TYR A 198 -12.98 -18.10 -8.62
C TYR A 198 -14.20 -18.75 -9.30
N THR A 199 -14.70 -19.84 -8.75
CA THR A 199 -15.92 -20.50 -9.21
C THR A 199 -16.99 -20.45 -8.13
N THR A 200 -18.23 -20.18 -8.53
CA THR A 200 -19.38 -20.13 -7.62
C THR A 200 -19.93 -21.53 -7.29
N GLU A 201 -19.57 -22.54 -8.05
CA GLU A 201 -19.88 -23.90 -7.64
C GLU A 201 -18.99 -24.30 -6.46
N LEU A 202 -19.62 -24.89 -5.45
CA LEU A 202 -19.05 -25.33 -4.15
C LEU A 202 -17.92 -26.37 -4.27
N VAL A 203 -17.11 -26.31 -5.29
CA VAL A 203 -15.94 -27.16 -5.42
C VAL A 203 -14.87 -26.64 -4.48
N ALA A 204 -14.57 -27.43 -3.50
CA ALA A 204 -13.74 -27.14 -2.37
C ALA A 204 -12.28 -26.75 -2.69
N ASN A 205 -11.85 -26.71 -3.94
CA ASN A 205 -10.46 -26.46 -4.29
C ASN A 205 -10.34 -25.95 -5.74
N CYS A 206 -10.11 -24.66 -5.90
CA CYS A 206 -9.89 -24.04 -7.22
C CYS A 206 -8.59 -24.54 -7.90
N ASP A 207 -7.61 -24.99 -7.12
CA ASP A 207 -6.36 -25.55 -7.67
C ASP A 207 -6.57 -26.85 -8.49
N THR A 208 -7.72 -27.53 -8.31
CA THR A 208 -8.05 -28.75 -9.07
C THR A 208 -8.71 -28.46 -10.41
N LEU A 209 -9.12 -27.22 -10.65
CA LEU A 209 -9.77 -26.80 -11.87
C LEU A 209 -8.78 -26.16 -12.85
N ALA A 210 -9.07 -26.23 -14.13
CA ALA A 210 -8.27 -25.60 -15.17
C ALA A 210 -9.08 -24.58 -15.95
N VAL A 211 -8.54 -23.39 -16.12
CA VAL A 211 -9.09 -22.34 -16.97
C VAL A 211 -8.46 -22.43 -18.34
N ASN A 212 -9.26 -22.20 -19.41
CA ASN A 212 -8.71 -22.14 -20.74
C ASN A 212 -7.64 -21.05 -20.86
N PRO A 213 -6.53 -21.34 -21.58
CA PRO A 213 -5.49 -20.34 -21.78
C PRO A 213 -6.06 -19.07 -22.42
N ALA A 214 -5.83 -17.95 -21.79
CA ALA A 214 -6.22 -16.64 -22.27
C ALA A 214 -5.07 -15.67 -22.06
N LYS A 215 -4.88 -14.72 -22.99
CA LYS A 215 -3.80 -13.74 -22.95
C LYS A 215 -4.32 -12.36 -22.56
N ILE A 216 -3.47 -11.60 -21.89
CA ILE A 216 -3.73 -10.18 -21.62
C ILE A 216 -3.80 -9.43 -22.95
N THR A 217 -4.89 -8.70 -23.16
CA THR A 217 -5.13 -8.01 -24.44
C THR A 217 -4.33 -6.73 -24.58
N ASN A 218 -4.23 -5.96 -23.50
CA ASN A 218 -3.47 -4.72 -23.45
C ASN A 218 -2.94 -4.51 -22.04
N MET A 219 -1.67 -4.11 -21.91
CA MET A 219 -1.04 -3.76 -20.64
C MET A 219 0.03 -2.70 -20.85
N GLN A 220 -0.11 -1.58 -20.15
CA GLN A 220 0.84 -0.48 -20.22
C GLN A 220 0.83 0.31 -18.90
N LEU A 221 1.94 0.94 -18.60
CA LEU A 221 2.01 1.92 -17.52
C LEU A 221 1.67 3.30 -18.07
N TRP A 222 0.97 4.08 -17.28
CA TRP A 222 0.76 5.50 -17.52
C TRP A 222 1.42 6.30 -16.42
N GLY A 223 2.11 7.36 -16.77
CA GLY A 223 2.78 8.24 -15.82
C GLY A 223 2.55 9.70 -16.15
N ASP A 224 2.39 10.50 -15.12
CA ASP A 224 2.25 11.96 -15.25
C ASP A 224 3.63 12.60 -15.29
N TYR A 225 4.00 13.09 -16.47
CA TYR A 225 5.24 13.80 -16.68
C TYR A 225 5.04 15.30 -16.45
N VAL A 226 5.93 15.89 -15.66
CA VAL A 226 5.90 17.32 -15.34
C VAL A 226 6.99 18.03 -16.11
N TYR A 227 6.62 19.14 -16.73
CA TYR A 227 7.52 20.09 -17.40
C TYR A 227 7.65 21.32 -16.52
N LEU A 228 8.89 21.68 -16.20
CA LEU A 228 9.21 22.81 -15.34
C LEU A 228 9.62 24.04 -16.14
N ASP A 229 9.50 25.20 -15.53
CA ASP A 229 10.03 26.44 -16.07
C ASP A 229 11.57 26.47 -16.05
N ILE A 230 12.19 27.28 -16.91
CA ILE A 230 13.63 27.33 -17.13
C ILE A 230 14.41 27.58 -15.84
N GLU A 231 13.92 28.46 -14.97
CA GLU A 231 14.60 28.78 -13.71
C GLU A 231 14.57 27.62 -12.73
N GLU A 232 13.46 26.90 -12.68
CA GLU A 232 13.31 25.71 -11.81
C GLU A 232 14.14 24.54 -12.35
N ARG A 233 14.12 24.30 -13.68
CA ARG A 233 14.97 23.29 -14.33
C ARG A 233 16.44 23.48 -13.99
N ARG A 234 16.95 24.72 -14.07
CA ARG A 234 18.34 25.02 -13.72
C ARG A 234 18.65 24.64 -12.27
N ARG A 235 17.75 24.91 -11.34
CA ARG A 235 17.92 24.54 -9.92
C ARG A 235 17.97 23.04 -9.74
N PHE A 236 17.12 22.27 -10.43
CA PHE A 236 17.13 20.81 -10.37
C PHE A 236 18.41 20.19 -10.94
N VAL A 237 18.99 20.79 -11.97
CA VAL A 237 20.24 20.28 -12.56
C VAL A 237 21.47 20.65 -11.73
N SER A 238 21.50 21.87 -11.16
CA SER A 238 22.70 22.39 -10.49
C SER A 238 22.86 21.97 -9.03
N ASN A 239 21.79 21.54 -8.39
CA ASN A 239 21.81 21.18 -6.97
C ASN A 239 21.78 19.67 -6.79
N SER A 240 22.38 19.20 -5.71
CA SER A 240 22.14 17.86 -5.19
C SER A 240 20.77 17.79 -4.50
N HIS A 241 20.10 16.64 -4.63
CA HIS A 241 18.80 16.42 -4.03
C HIS A 241 18.84 15.26 -3.06
N GLU A 242 18.20 15.44 -1.92
CA GLU A 242 17.98 14.40 -0.94
C GLU A 242 16.47 14.33 -0.65
N TYR A 243 15.88 13.18 -0.96
CA TYR A 243 14.46 12.92 -0.74
C TYR A 243 14.32 11.94 0.41
N LEU A 244 13.54 12.31 1.44
CA LEU A 244 13.10 11.35 2.42
C LEU A 244 12.02 10.48 1.78
N ILE A 245 12.32 9.20 1.62
CA ILE A 245 11.43 8.24 0.97
C ILE A 245 10.88 7.23 1.96
N GLU A 246 9.76 6.65 1.61
CA GLU A 246 9.19 5.50 2.31
C GLU A 246 9.52 4.24 1.53
N GLN A 247 9.85 3.19 2.24
CA GLN A 247 10.07 1.86 1.70
C GLN A 247 9.28 0.84 2.49
N ILE A 248 9.04 -0.30 1.86
CA ILE A 248 8.32 -1.42 2.47
C ILE A 248 9.29 -2.57 2.68
N GLN A 249 9.30 -3.10 3.89
CA GLN A 249 9.96 -4.36 4.20
C GLN A 249 8.89 -5.39 4.59
N TYR A 250 9.08 -6.62 4.22
CA TYR A 250 8.13 -7.69 4.56
C TYR A 250 8.86 -9.01 4.79
N THR A 251 8.25 -9.85 5.65
CA THR A 251 8.72 -11.20 5.85
C THR A 251 8.14 -12.15 4.80
N PRO A 252 8.85 -13.22 4.43
CA PRO A 252 8.22 -14.38 3.80
C PRO A 252 7.05 -14.90 4.65
N SER A 253 6.17 -15.69 4.06
CA SER A 253 5.10 -16.36 4.81
C SER A 253 5.69 -17.26 5.90
N ILE A 254 5.37 -16.97 7.16
CA ILE A 254 5.82 -17.76 8.31
C ILE A 254 4.68 -18.70 8.68
N GLY A 255 4.90 -20.00 8.52
CA GLY A 255 3.93 -21.03 8.86
C GLY A 255 3.78 -21.19 10.37
N LEU A 256 2.55 -21.30 10.82
CA LEU A 256 2.21 -21.53 12.22
C LEU A 256 2.06 -23.03 12.50
N PRO A 257 2.66 -23.56 13.58
CA PRO A 257 2.50 -24.96 13.94
C PRO A 257 1.04 -25.31 14.29
N GLU A 258 0.54 -26.43 13.79
CA GLU A 258 -0.85 -26.87 14.01
C GLU A 258 -1.22 -27.05 15.48
N SER A 259 -0.26 -27.38 16.32
CA SER A 259 -0.47 -27.74 17.75
C SER A 259 -0.17 -26.61 18.72
N ALA A 260 0.44 -25.50 18.27
CA ALA A 260 0.85 -24.42 19.15
C ALA A 260 -0.21 -23.32 19.18
N SER A 261 -0.69 -22.99 20.38
CA SER A 261 -1.55 -21.82 20.59
C SER A 261 -0.77 -20.51 20.57
N GLN A 262 0.53 -20.56 20.87
CA GLN A 262 1.44 -19.41 20.92
C GLN A 262 2.69 -19.72 20.11
N PHE A 263 3.15 -18.75 19.33
CA PHE A 263 4.35 -18.89 18.54
C PHE A 263 5.10 -17.54 18.47
N GLN A 264 6.39 -17.62 18.18
CA GLN A 264 7.27 -16.48 18.07
C GLN A 264 7.69 -16.27 16.61
N CYS A 265 7.49 -15.05 16.11
CA CYS A 265 7.96 -14.61 14.82
C CYS A 265 9.12 -13.63 15.01
N ARG A 266 10.35 -14.06 14.73
CA ARG A 266 11.48 -13.16 14.65
C ARG A 266 11.45 -12.47 13.29
N VAL A 267 11.59 -11.14 13.30
CA VAL A 267 11.65 -10.33 12.08
C VAL A 267 13.02 -9.64 11.99
N GLU A 268 13.59 -9.64 10.79
CA GLU A 268 14.88 -9.04 10.50
C GLU A 268 14.66 -7.84 9.58
N PHE A 269 14.35 -6.71 10.18
CA PHE A 269 14.10 -5.45 9.48
C PHE A 269 15.18 -4.43 9.85
N ASN A 270 15.40 -3.48 8.95
CA ASN A 270 16.37 -2.42 9.08
C ASN A 270 15.70 -1.05 8.98
N HIS A 271 16.48 0.01 9.16
CA HIS A 271 16.08 1.41 9.05
C HIS A 271 15.07 1.87 10.12
N PRO A 272 14.76 3.16 10.17
CA PRO A 272 13.72 3.70 11.05
C PRO A 272 12.32 3.26 10.61
N ILE A 273 11.72 2.32 11.33
CA ILE A 273 10.38 1.79 11.09
C ILE A 273 9.34 2.71 11.71
N ARG A 274 8.30 3.06 10.96
CA ARG A 274 7.14 3.84 11.44
C ARG A 274 6.10 2.97 12.11
N GLU A 275 5.82 1.81 11.50
CA GLU A 275 4.79 0.90 11.95
C GLU A 275 5.04 -0.52 11.47
N PHE A 276 4.46 -1.46 12.19
CA PHE A 276 4.29 -2.84 11.76
C PHE A 276 2.83 -3.09 11.41
N ILE A 277 2.62 -3.78 10.30
CA ILE A 277 1.30 -4.27 9.89
C ILE A 277 1.44 -5.77 9.66
N PHE A 278 0.53 -6.56 10.21
CA PHE A 278 0.60 -8.00 10.04
C PHE A 278 -0.78 -8.62 9.81
N VAL A 279 -0.78 -9.70 9.09
CA VAL A 279 -1.97 -10.46 8.75
C VAL A 279 -1.76 -11.94 9.05
N LEU A 280 -2.83 -12.61 9.46
CA LEU A 280 -2.88 -14.05 9.61
C LEU A 280 -3.86 -14.61 8.58
N GLN A 281 -3.45 -15.63 7.86
CA GLN A 281 -4.30 -16.26 6.84
C GLN A 281 -4.27 -17.79 7.01
N ARG A 282 -5.43 -18.42 6.87
CA ARG A 282 -5.50 -19.89 6.82
C ARG A 282 -5.03 -20.39 5.45
N ASN A 283 -4.24 -21.47 5.41
CA ASN A 283 -3.72 -22.03 4.15
C ASN A 283 -4.84 -22.46 3.20
N VAL A 284 -6.00 -22.83 3.74
CA VAL A 284 -7.17 -23.19 2.92
C VAL A 284 -7.63 -22.04 2.03
N MET A 285 -7.42 -20.78 2.43
CA MET A 285 -7.79 -19.60 1.63
C MET A 285 -7.02 -19.53 0.33
N GLU A 286 -5.75 -19.95 0.33
CA GLU A 286 -4.94 -20.03 -0.88
C GLU A 286 -5.52 -21.03 -1.89
N SER A 287 -5.99 -22.19 -1.41
CA SER A 287 -6.63 -23.21 -2.26
C SER A 287 -7.95 -22.75 -2.88
N TYR A 288 -8.63 -21.80 -2.25
CA TYR A 288 -9.85 -21.19 -2.76
C TYR A 288 -9.57 -19.91 -3.58
N HIS A 289 -8.29 -19.52 -3.75
CA HIS A 289 -7.84 -18.27 -4.35
C HIS A 289 -8.39 -16.99 -3.65
N GLU A 290 -8.66 -17.08 -2.35
CA GLU A 290 -9.11 -15.97 -1.53
C GLU A 290 -7.90 -15.22 -0.95
N TRP A 291 -7.15 -14.53 -1.81
CA TRP A 291 -5.84 -13.94 -1.51
C TRP A 291 -5.84 -12.95 -0.34
N PHE A 292 -6.93 -12.23 -0.15
CA PHE A 292 -7.04 -11.14 0.83
C PHE A 292 -8.06 -11.43 1.93
N ASN A 293 -8.45 -12.69 2.08
CA ASN A 293 -9.32 -13.11 3.18
C ASN A 293 -8.47 -13.53 4.39
N TYR A 294 -8.43 -12.67 5.41
CA TYR A 294 -7.71 -12.89 6.67
C TYR A 294 -8.66 -13.31 7.81
N SER A 295 -9.90 -13.62 7.49
CA SER A 295 -10.90 -14.07 8.47
C SER A 295 -10.79 -15.55 8.78
N SER A 296 -11.55 -15.99 9.78
CA SER A 296 -11.59 -17.38 10.19
C SER A 296 -12.30 -18.32 9.20
N LEU A 297 -13.13 -17.79 8.30
CA LEU A 297 -13.98 -18.59 7.40
C LEU A 297 -13.74 -18.25 5.93
N PRO A 298 -13.65 -19.25 5.04
CA PRO A 298 -13.67 -19.02 3.60
C PRO A 298 -15.05 -18.50 3.16
N ILE A 299 -15.12 -17.93 1.95
CA ILE A 299 -16.35 -17.37 1.38
C ILE A 299 -17.44 -18.44 1.25
N SER A 300 -17.05 -19.67 0.91
CA SER A 300 -17.95 -20.82 0.75
C SER A 300 -18.64 -21.25 2.05
N GLU A 301 -18.11 -20.87 3.20
CA GLU A 301 -18.68 -21.23 4.49
C GLU A 301 -19.56 -20.11 5.06
N VAL A 302 -20.79 -20.46 5.47
CA VAL A 302 -21.71 -19.53 6.13
C VAL A 302 -21.42 -19.51 7.63
N GLY A 303 -21.15 -18.34 8.18
CA GLY A 303 -20.89 -18.20 9.62
C GLY A 303 -20.40 -16.80 9.99
N ILE A 304 -20.14 -16.62 11.29
CA ILE A 304 -19.59 -15.37 11.80
C ILE A 304 -18.06 -15.39 11.62
N ARG A 305 -17.55 -14.47 10.79
CA ARG A 305 -16.11 -14.27 10.64
C ARG A 305 -15.52 -13.68 11.91
N ARG A 306 -14.39 -14.19 12.33
CA ARG A 306 -13.73 -13.81 13.57
C ARG A 306 -12.22 -13.66 13.37
N ASP A 307 -11.58 -13.04 14.36
CA ASP A 307 -10.14 -12.93 14.43
C ASP A 307 -9.47 -14.31 14.54
N LEU A 308 -8.42 -14.52 13.75
CA LEU A 308 -7.51 -15.67 13.91
C LEU A 308 -6.54 -15.44 15.06
N LEU A 309 -6.20 -14.17 15.32
CA LEU A 309 -5.40 -13.74 16.46
C LEU A 309 -6.25 -13.66 17.71
N SER A 310 -5.72 -14.10 18.85
CA SER A 310 -6.28 -13.87 20.19
C SER A 310 -5.59 -12.67 20.84
N SER A 311 -4.26 -12.72 20.93
CA SER A 311 -3.44 -11.68 21.55
C SER A 311 -2.05 -11.62 20.93
N ALA A 312 -1.33 -10.52 21.16
CA ALA A 312 0.05 -10.37 20.71
C ALA A 312 0.89 -9.52 21.68
N ILE A 313 2.19 -9.80 21.68
CA ILE A 313 3.24 -9.05 22.39
C ILE A 313 4.37 -8.76 21.40
N LEU A 314 4.91 -7.54 21.43
CA LEU A 314 6.13 -7.17 20.72
C LEU A 314 7.28 -7.11 21.72
N GLN A 315 8.35 -7.83 21.44
CA GLN A 315 9.59 -7.80 22.20
C GLN A 315 10.73 -7.19 21.38
N LEU A 316 11.48 -6.32 22.01
CA LEU A 316 12.67 -5.65 21.47
C LEU A 316 13.84 -6.01 22.36
N ASP A 317 14.82 -6.73 21.83
CA ASP A 317 15.99 -7.23 22.60
C ASP A 317 15.59 -7.96 23.89
N GLY A 318 14.54 -8.77 23.82
CA GLY A 318 14.00 -9.53 24.95
C GLY A 318 13.20 -8.71 25.97
N GLN A 319 12.97 -7.41 25.72
CA GLN A 319 12.13 -6.57 26.56
C GLN A 319 10.76 -6.39 25.92
N ASP A 320 9.70 -6.59 26.70
CA ASP A 320 8.33 -6.38 26.24
C ASP A 320 8.08 -4.89 25.96
N ARG A 321 7.73 -4.56 24.72
CA ARG A 321 7.41 -3.17 24.33
C ARG A 321 6.12 -2.69 24.98
N PHE A 322 5.20 -3.60 25.21
CA PHE A 322 3.90 -3.41 25.89
C PHE A 322 3.42 -4.75 26.46
N GLN A 323 2.53 -4.68 27.43
CA GLN A 323 1.87 -5.86 27.96
C GLN A 323 1.01 -6.54 26.89
N GLU A 324 0.78 -7.84 27.03
CA GLU A 324 -0.08 -8.59 26.12
C GLU A 324 -1.39 -7.84 25.85
N ARG A 325 -1.71 -7.69 24.57
CA ARG A 325 -2.93 -7.03 24.09
C ARG A 325 -3.73 -7.99 23.22
N ASP A 326 -5.05 -7.87 23.31
CA ASP A 326 -5.99 -8.62 22.48
C ASP A 326 -5.99 -8.17 21.01
N ALA A 327 -6.51 -8.99 20.14
CA ALA A 327 -6.59 -8.71 18.69
C ALA A 327 -7.32 -7.41 18.38
N GLY A 328 -8.37 -7.06 19.13
CA GLY A 328 -9.15 -5.85 18.96
C GLY A 328 -8.33 -4.57 19.15
N TYR A 329 -7.31 -4.61 20.01
CA TYR A 329 -6.40 -3.49 20.16
C TYR A 329 -5.65 -3.17 18.86
N PHE A 330 -5.11 -4.18 18.18
CA PHE A 330 -4.35 -4.01 16.93
C PHE A 330 -5.23 -3.74 15.73
N ARG A 331 -6.46 -4.32 15.70
CA ARG A 331 -7.38 -4.21 14.57
C ARG A 331 -8.25 -2.96 14.60
N LEU A 332 -8.64 -2.47 15.78
CA LEU A 332 -9.59 -1.37 15.93
C LEU A 332 -8.95 -0.13 16.54
N VAL A 333 -8.27 -0.26 17.70
CA VAL A 333 -7.78 0.89 18.46
C VAL A 333 -6.60 1.56 17.76
N GLN A 334 -5.64 0.77 17.29
CA GLN A 334 -4.46 1.31 16.61
C GLN A 334 -4.83 1.99 15.28
N PRO A 335 -5.65 1.40 14.37
CA PRO A 335 -6.09 2.10 13.16
C PRO A 335 -6.88 3.38 13.49
N TRP A 336 -7.79 3.33 14.47
CA TRP A 336 -8.56 4.50 14.89
C TRP A 336 -7.67 5.68 15.33
N GLN A 337 -6.56 5.39 16.01
CA GLN A 337 -5.64 6.42 16.50
C GLN A 337 -4.65 6.90 15.45
N ARG A 338 -4.30 6.08 14.46
CA ARG A 338 -3.12 6.28 13.62
C ARG A 338 -3.42 6.39 12.13
N HIS A 339 -4.50 5.77 11.66
CA HIS A 339 -4.89 5.71 10.25
C HIS A 339 -6.18 6.45 9.96
N THR A 340 -6.39 6.71 8.68
CA THR A 340 -7.59 7.39 8.18
C THR A 340 -8.83 6.50 8.26
N VAL A 341 -8.66 5.18 8.04
CA VAL A 341 -9.75 4.19 7.99
C VAL A 341 -9.51 3.06 8.98
N ILE A 342 -10.59 2.54 9.55
CA ILE A 342 -10.58 1.33 10.38
C ILE A 342 -11.09 0.17 9.51
N PRO A 343 -10.23 -0.76 9.05
CA PRO A 343 -10.65 -1.91 8.23
C PRO A 343 -11.27 -3.00 9.11
N ASN A 344 -12.48 -2.76 9.62
CA ASN A 344 -13.10 -3.61 10.64
C ASN A 344 -13.31 -5.07 10.19
N GLU A 345 -13.63 -5.29 8.91
CA GLU A 345 -13.94 -6.62 8.38
C GLU A 345 -12.76 -7.32 7.71
N ASP A 346 -11.66 -6.60 7.47
CA ASP A 346 -10.50 -7.13 6.75
C ASP A 346 -9.49 -7.87 7.64
N PHE A 347 -9.66 -7.82 8.96
CA PHE A 347 -8.79 -8.51 9.95
C PHE A 347 -7.30 -8.20 9.79
N ILE A 348 -6.98 -6.93 9.53
CA ILE A 348 -5.63 -6.39 9.44
C ILE A 348 -5.23 -5.88 10.82
N TYR A 349 -4.04 -6.27 11.28
CA TYR A 349 -3.50 -5.87 12.58
C TYR A 349 -2.33 -4.94 12.40
N LEU A 350 -2.25 -3.88 13.20
CA LEU A 350 -1.15 -2.94 13.13
C LEU A 350 -0.70 -2.43 14.50
N TYR A 351 0.56 -2.01 14.56
CA TYR A 351 1.14 -1.28 15.69
C TYR A 351 2.07 -0.20 15.17
N SER A 352 1.78 1.06 15.52
CA SER A 352 2.53 2.22 15.05
C SER A 352 3.42 2.82 16.14
N PHE A 353 4.66 3.15 15.78
CA PHE A 353 5.59 3.98 16.56
C PHE A 353 5.43 5.46 16.23
N ALA A 354 4.85 5.77 15.06
CA ALA A 354 4.56 7.13 14.63
C ALA A 354 3.22 7.61 15.18
N LEU A 355 3.08 8.92 15.35
CA LEU A 355 1.79 9.54 15.70
C LEU A 355 0.83 9.52 14.51
N ARG A 356 1.36 9.74 13.31
CA ARG A 356 0.64 9.74 12.03
C ARG A 356 1.48 9.05 10.97
N PRO A 357 1.38 7.73 10.80
CA PRO A 357 2.21 6.98 9.87
C PRO A 357 1.88 7.26 8.40
N GLU A 358 0.70 7.82 8.10
CA GLU A 358 0.31 8.20 6.74
C GLU A 358 0.92 9.54 6.30
N ASP A 359 1.33 10.39 7.25
CA ASP A 359 1.90 11.70 6.93
C ASP A 359 3.28 11.55 6.29
N LEU A 360 3.58 12.41 5.32
CA LEU A 360 4.89 12.48 4.67
C LEU A 360 5.98 12.98 5.62
N GLN A 361 5.60 13.88 6.53
CA GLN A 361 6.54 14.37 7.55
C GLN A 361 6.71 13.31 8.64
N PRO A 362 7.94 13.01 9.04
CA PRO A 362 8.21 12.04 10.11
C PRO A 362 7.55 12.47 11.43
N THR A 363 6.78 11.58 12.03
CA THR A 363 6.06 11.82 13.30
C THR A 363 6.45 10.83 14.39
N GLY A 364 7.52 10.09 14.18
CA GLY A 364 8.07 9.09 15.08
C GLY A 364 8.47 7.82 14.35
N SER A 365 9.45 7.12 14.89
CA SER A 365 9.94 5.85 14.34
C SER A 365 10.73 5.08 15.38
N MET A 366 10.93 3.79 15.15
CA MET A 366 11.84 2.91 15.87
C MET A 366 12.97 2.52 14.93
N ASN A 367 14.22 2.77 15.30
CA ASN A 367 15.34 2.39 14.46
C ASN A 367 15.66 0.90 14.61
N ALA A 368 15.17 0.09 13.66
CA ALA A 368 15.36 -1.36 13.67
C ALA A 368 16.82 -1.77 13.47
N SER A 369 17.64 -0.98 12.75
CA SER A 369 19.07 -1.26 12.58
C SER A 369 19.89 -1.17 13.89
N ARG A 370 19.29 -0.72 14.99
CA ARG A 370 19.93 -0.61 16.31
C ARG A 370 19.36 -1.58 17.34
N ILE A 371 18.48 -2.47 16.92
CA ILE A 371 17.83 -3.48 17.75
C ILE A 371 18.22 -4.84 17.18
N ASP A 372 18.90 -5.65 17.99
CA ASP A 372 19.44 -6.93 17.54
C ASP A 372 18.37 -8.01 17.37
N SER A 373 17.26 -7.89 18.11
CA SER A 373 16.19 -8.88 18.08
C SER A 373 14.81 -8.24 18.18
N ILE A 374 14.03 -8.40 17.14
CA ILE A 374 12.61 -7.99 17.09
C ILE A 374 11.78 -9.27 17.00
N VAL A 375 10.95 -9.53 18.01
CA VAL A 375 10.14 -10.74 18.10
C VAL A 375 8.69 -10.40 18.36
N TRP A 376 7.81 -10.86 17.49
CA TRP A 376 6.37 -10.89 17.74
C TRP A 376 5.98 -12.23 18.34
N GLN A 377 5.42 -12.21 19.54
CA GLN A 377 4.75 -13.36 20.13
C GLN A 377 3.26 -13.25 19.80
N LEU A 378 2.75 -14.20 19.03
CA LEU A 378 1.37 -14.20 18.58
C LEU A 378 0.66 -15.40 19.21
N THR A 379 -0.51 -15.16 19.79
CA THR A 379 -1.39 -16.22 20.34
C THR A 379 -2.61 -16.34 19.42
N THR A 380 -2.83 -17.53 18.88
CA THR A 380 -3.96 -17.80 17.99
C THR A 380 -5.24 -18.08 18.76
N ASN A 381 -6.37 -17.72 18.16
CA ASN A 381 -7.67 -18.02 18.72
C ASN A 381 -8.06 -19.48 18.45
N GLN A 382 -7.89 -20.33 19.45
CA GLN A 382 -8.15 -21.77 19.38
C GLN A 382 -9.61 -22.14 19.03
N THR A 383 -10.56 -21.25 19.25
CA THR A 383 -11.97 -21.49 18.90
C THR A 383 -12.28 -21.25 17.44
N THR A 384 -11.45 -20.47 16.74
CA THR A 384 -11.66 -20.08 15.33
C THR A 384 -10.69 -20.76 14.39
N VAL A 385 -9.52 -21.17 14.88
CA VAL A 385 -8.55 -21.97 14.12
C VAL A 385 -8.89 -23.44 14.38
N PRO A 386 -9.45 -24.16 13.40
CA PRO A 386 -9.69 -25.60 13.59
C PRO A 386 -8.37 -26.30 13.87
N PRO A 387 -8.36 -27.39 14.68
CA PRO A 387 -7.14 -28.11 15.06
C PRO A 387 -6.34 -28.69 13.87
N ARG A 388 -6.84 -28.58 12.67
CA ARG A 388 -6.21 -29.04 11.41
C ARG A 388 -5.92 -27.92 10.41
N GLY A 389 -6.02 -26.65 10.80
CA GLY A 389 -5.82 -25.52 9.88
C GLY A 389 -4.44 -24.92 10.04
N ASN A 390 -3.50 -25.23 9.16
CA ASN A 390 -2.27 -24.45 9.02
C ASN A 390 -2.62 -23.01 8.70
N CYS A 391 -2.04 -22.08 9.46
CA CYS A 391 -2.10 -20.67 9.19
C CYS A 391 -0.71 -20.17 8.82
N VAL A 392 -0.65 -19.12 8.04
CA VAL A 392 0.56 -18.35 7.79
C VAL A 392 0.38 -16.94 8.31
N THR A 393 1.46 -16.33 8.76
CA THR A 393 1.51 -14.91 9.06
C THR A 393 2.51 -14.23 8.14
N ARG A 394 2.20 -13.00 7.76
CA ARG A 394 3.09 -12.10 7.03
C ARG A 394 3.13 -10.78 7.77
N ILE A 395 4.35 -10.27 7.98
CA ILE A 395 4.58 -9.03 8.72
C ILE A 395 5.23 -8.04 7.77
N TYR A 396 4.63 -6.88 7.67
CA TYR A 396 5.08 -5.73 6.88
C TYR A 396 5.57 -4.64 7.81
N ALA A 397 6.56 -3.91 7.36
CA ALA A 397 7.02 -2.70 8.03
C ALA A 397 7.18 -1.57 7.02
N THR A 398 6.68 -0.38 7.38
CA THR A 398 6.97 0.84 6.63
C THR A 398 8.16 1.55 7.27
N ASN A 399 9.18 1.87 6.50
CA ASN A 399 10.37 2.55 7.01
C ASN A 399 10.70 3.82 6.21
N HIS A 400 11.51 4.65 6.82
CA HIS A 400 12.12 5.80 6.15
C HIS A 400 13.53 5.45 5.65
N ASN A 401 13.86 5.98 4.46
CA ASN A 401 15.21 6.02 3.93
C ASN A 401 15.42 7.33 3.17
N VAL A 402 16.63 7.58 2.71
CA VAL A 402 16.98 8.77 1.94
C VAL A 402 17.44 8.37 0.55
N LEU A 403 16.74 8.87 -0.47
CA LEU A 403 17.18 8.80 -1.86
C LEU A 403 18.03 10.04 -2.15
N ARG A 404 19.29 9.83 -2.48
CA ARG A 404 20.22 10.91 -2.83
C ARG A 404 20.46 10.92 -4.34
N VAL A 405 20.35 12.12 -4.92
CA VAL A 405 20.63 12.35 -6.35
C VAL A 405 21.71 13.43 -6.46
N VAL A 406 22.88 13.05 -6.98
CA VAL A 406 24.06 13.90 -7.09
C VAL A 406 24.76 13.63 -8.42
N ASP A 407 25.11 14.68 -9.14
CA ASP A 407 25.91 14.62 -10.38
C ASP A 407 25.36 13.65 -11.45
N GLY A 408 24.05 13.51 -11.54
CA GLY A 408 23.38 12.63 -12.49
C GLY A 408 23.18 11.19 -12.01
N PHE A 409 23.65 10.84 -10.82
CA PHE A 409 23.52 9.52 -10.20
C PHE A 409 22.51 9.54 -9.06
N GLY A 410 21.69 8.51 -8.95
CA GLY A 410 20.76 8.32 -7.85
C GLY A 410 21.04 7.02 -7.11
N GLY A 411 20.83 7.02 -5.81
CA GLY A 411 20.96 5.82 -4.98
C GLY A 411 20.52 6.06 -3.54
N LEU A 412 20.35 4.97 -2.80
CA LEU A 412 20.03 5.05 -1.37
C LEU A 412 21.25 5.52 -0.57
N LEU A 413 21.01 6.44 0.35
CA LEU A 413 22.06 6.92 1.26
C LEU A 413 22.39 5.85 2.30
N PHE A 414 21.39 5.08 2.75
CA PHE A 414 21.54 4.00 3.70
C PHE A 414 21.21 2.68 3.00
N THR A 415 22.23 1.87 2.77
CA THR A 415 22.10 0.49 2.28
C THR A 415 22.21 -0.47 3.46
N ILE A 416 21.60 -1.63 3.34
CA ILE A 416 21.65 -2.69 4.36
C ILE A 416 23.04 -3.30 4.40
#